data_cb1ee934dff33f1c16dabe63568bfb60
#
_entry.id   cb1ee934dff33f1c16dabe63568bfb60
#
_cell.length_a   1.000
_cell.length_b   1.000
_cell.length_c   1.000
_cell.angle_alpha   90.00
_cell.angle_beta   90.00
_cell.angle_gamma   90.00
#
_symmetry.space_group_name_H-M   'P 1'
#
loop_
_entity.id
_entity.type
_entity.pdbx_description
1 polymer ?
#
loop_
_entity_poly.entity_id
_entity_poly.type
_entity_poly.pdbx_seq_one_letter_code
_entity_poly.pdbx_strand_id
1 'polypeptide(L)'
;MDTKLKNRLGIVLYILAIGHIIYSFYLATSPTIWFDEIYSMLFAFRPAKELIAFTARDVHPPLYYLILRGALLVANNLWPSLESEFVAKAASIVPYILIMIYAITYIRKKWGLFTSGLFIFSLCFMPEIMQKTVEIRMYSWALLFVTGLGIHFIEIIESRN
;
A
#
# COMPACT_ATOMS: atom_id res chain seq x y z
N MET A 1 -15.18 -2.41 28.59
CA MET A 1 -15.73 -1.48 27.55
C MET A 1 -16.95 -2.15 26.94
N ASP A 2 -18.09 -1.46 26.92
CA ASP A 2 -19.35 -1.97 26.35
C ASP A 2 -19.16 -2.33 24.86
N THR A 3 -19.80 -3.42 24.41
CA THR A 3 -19.72 -3.92 23.02
C THR A 3 -20.22 -2.89 22.01
N LYS A 4 -21.27 -2.12 22.36
CA LYS A 4 -21.78 -1.04 21.49
C LYS A 4 -20.73 0.07 21.31
N LEU A 5 -20.03 0.44 22.38
CA LEU A 5 -18.97 1.44 22.32
C LEU A 5 -17.77 0.95 21.49
N LYS A 6 -17.36 -0.31 21.67
CA LYS A 6 -16.30 -0.93 20.83
C LYS A 6 -16.64 -0.85 19.35
N ASN A 7 -17.86 -1.22 18.98
CA ASN A 7 -18.29 -1.21 17.58
C ASN A 7 -18.32 0.22 16.99
N ARG A 8 -18.82 1.20 17.76
CA ARG A 8 -18.80 2.61 17.32
C ARG A 8 -17.39 3.12 17.10
N LEU A 9 -16.47 2.85 18.04
CA LEU A 9 -15.06 3.20 17.89
C LEU A 9 -14.42 2.52 16.67
N GLY A 10 -14.70 1.24 16.44
CA GLY A 10 -14.23 0.54 15.25
C GLY A 10 -14.67 1.20 13.94
N ILE A 11 -15.93 1.64 13.86
CA ILE A 11 -16.45 2.38 12.69
C ILE A 11 -15.71 3.70 12.51
N VAL A 12 -15.50 4.48 13.58
CA VAL A 12 -14.77 5.75 13.52
C VAL A 12 -13.35 5.54 13.00
N LEU A 13 -12.65 4.50 13.49
CA LEU A 13 -11.30 4.18 13.05
C LEU A 13 -11.25 3.83 11.55
N TYR A 14 -12.24 3.10 11.03
CA TYR A 14 -12.37 2.84 9.59
C TYR A 14 -12.63 4.12 8.79
N ILE A 15 -13.51 5.01 9.27
CA ILE A 15 -13.79 6.29 8.60
C ILE A 15 -12.50 7.12 8.49
N LEU A 16 -11.71 7.19 9.57
CA LEU A 16 -10.43 7.90 9.56
C LEU A 16 -9.44 7.26 8.57
N ALA A 17 -9.33 5.93 8.55
CA ALA A 17 -8.47 5.24 7.61
C ALA A 17 -8.90 5.43 6.14
N ILE A 18 -10.21 5.42 5.86
CA ILE A 18 -10.74 5.75 4.53
C ILE A 18 -10.42 7.19 4.17
N GLY A 19 -10.60 8.12 5.10
CA GLY A 19 -10.24 9.53 4.91
C GLY A 19 -8.77 9.71 4.56
N HIS A 20 -7.87 8.96 5.23
CA HIS A 20 -6.45 8.95 4.89
C HIS A 20 -6.19 8.46 3.46
N ILE A 21 -6.82 7.37 3.03
CA ILE A 21 -6.67 6.85 1.66
C ILE A 21 -7.15 7.88 0.62
N ILE A 22 -8.32 8.50 0.85
CA ILE A 22 -8.84 9.56 -0.02
C ILE A 22 -7.87 10.75 -0.09
N TYR A 23 -7.37 11.18 1.06
CA TYR A 23 -6.39 12.27 1.14
C TYR A 23 -5.08 11.92 0.41
N SER A 24 -4.66 10.66 0.46
CA SER A 24 -3.49 10.18 -0.29
C SER A 24 -3.69 10.29 -1.81
N PHE A 25 -4.89 10.02 -2.32
CA PHE A 25 -5.18 10.28 -3.75
C PHE A 25 -5.14 11.77 -4.10
N TYR A 26 -5.60 12.64 -3.20
CA TYR A 26 -5.42 14.08 -3.39
C TYR A 26 -3.94 14.47 -3.42
N LEU A 27 -3.10 13.94 -2.52
CA LEU A 27 -1.67 14.18 -2.55
C LEU A 27 -1.00 13.63 -3.82
N ALA A 28 -1.50 12.53 -4.38
CA ALA A 28 -0.98 11.94 -5.62
C ALA A 28 -1.17 12.85 -6.84
N THR A 29 -2.10 13.83 -6.80
CA THR A 29 -2.27 14.80 -7.89
C THR A 29 -1.14 15.84 -7.93
N SER A 30 -0.30 15.94 -6.90
CA SER A 30 0.87 16.83 -6.93
C SER A 30 1.90 16.32 -7.94
N PRO A 31 2.38 17.14 -8.87
CA PRO A 31 3.40 16.72 -9.84
C PRO A 31 4.80 16.63 -9.24
N THR A 32 4.98 17.03 -7.99
CA THR A 32 6.29 17.03 -7.32
C THR A 32 6.75 15.60 -7.07
N ILE A 33 7.89 15.26 -7.64
CA ILE A 33 8.63 14.01 -7.37
C ILE A 33 10.06 14.35 -6.96
N TRP A 34 10.65 13.53 -6.11
CA TRP A 34 12.02 13.73 -5.65
C TRP A 34 12.97 12.68 -6.22
N PHE A 35 14.27 12.81 -5.96
CA PHE A 35 15.31 12.06 -6.65
C PHE A 35 15.08 10.55 -6.68
N ASP A 36 14.73 9.95 -5.55
CA ASP A 36 14.53 8.50 -5.45
C ASP A 36 13.29 8.01 -6.22
N GLU A 37 12.27 8.87 -6.34
CA GLU A 37 11.07 8.56 -7.12
C GLU A 37 11.36 8.62 -8.62
N ILE A 38 12.17 9.62 -9.05
CA ILE A 38 12.67 9.70 -10.43
C ILE A 38 13.41 8.41 -10.78
N TYR A 39 14.26 7.93 -9.89
CA TYR A 39 15.01 6.70 -10.06
C TYR A 39 14.08 5.49 -10.23
N SER A 40 13.02 5.40 -9.42
CA SER A 40 12.01 4.36 -9.54
C SER A 40 11.29 4.40 -10.89
N MET A 41 10.92 5.60 -11.36
CA MET A 41 10.30 5.81 -12.67
C MET A 41 11.21 5.40 -13.81
N LEU A 42 12.50 5.80 -13.77
CA LEU A 42 13.48 5.43 -14.79
C LEU A 42 13.64 3.91 -14.94
N PHE A 43 13.59 3.16 -13.83
CA PHE A 43 13.57 1.70 -13.90
C PHE A 43 12.28 1.17 -14.51
N ALA A 44 11.13 1.69 -14.08
CA ALA A 44 9.83 1.21 -14.54
C ALA A 44 9.57 1.43 -16.03
N PHE A 45 10.16 2.46 -16.64
CA PHE A 45 10.07 2.72 -18.08
C PHE A 45 10.92 1.77 -18.93
N ARG A 46 11.89 1.06 -18.35
CA ARG A 46 12.72 0.12 -19.11
C ARG A 46 11.94 -1.15 -19.48
N PRO A 47 12.30 -1.85 -20.57
CA PRO A 47 11.81 -3.19 -20.83
C PRO A 47 12.06 -4.12 -19.64
N ALA A 48 11.13 -5.05 -19.35
CA ALA A 48 11.20 -5.89 -18.15
C ALA A 48 12.53 -6.67 -18.02
N LYS A 49 13.09 -7.14 -19.16
CA LYS A 49 14.38 -7.85 -19.19
C LYS A 49 15.55 -6.96 -18.75
N GLU A 50 15.58 -5.72 -19.20
CA GLU A 50 16.61 -4.75 -18.80
C GLU A 50 16.43 -4.33 -17.35
N LEU A 51 15.18 -4.07 -16.92
CA LEU A 51 14.85 -3.74 -15.54
C LEU A 51 15.40 -4.80 -14.58
N ILE A 52 15.15 -6.09 -14.84
CA ILE A 52 15.64 -7.20 -14.03
C ILE A 52 17.19 -7.24 -14.03
N ALA A 53 17.83 -7.04 -15.18
CA ALA A 53 19.28 -7.07 -15.29
C ALA A 53 19.95 -5.91 -14.51
N PHE A 54 19.32 -4.72 -14.50
CA PHE A 54 19.82 -3.57 -13.75
C PHE A 54 19.62 -3.75 -12.25
N THR A 55 18.43 -4.17 -11.82
CA THR A 55 18.11 -4.36 -10.40
C THR A 55 18.85 -5.54 -9.78
N ALA A 56 19.31 -6.52 -10.56
CA ALA A 56 20.19 -7.58 -10.09
C ALA A 56 21.55 -7.06 -9.57
N ARG A 57 21.92 -5.83 -9.90
CA ARG A 57 23.15 -5.14 -9.46
C ARG A 57 22.86 -4.02 -8.45
N ASP A 58 21.60 -3.84 -8.09
CA ASP A 58 21.12 -2.82 -7.16
C ASP A 58 20.72 -3.46 -5.83
N VAL A 59 20.61 -2.66 -4.78
CA VAL A 59 20.16 -3.09 -3.45
C VAL A 59 18.66 -3.37 -3.37
N HIS A 60 17.90 -2.96 -4.38
CA HIS A 60 16.43 -3.09 -4.39
C HIS A 60 15.98 -4.22 -5.32
N PRO A 61 15.16 -5.18 -4.83
CA PRO A 61 14.67 -6.27 -5.64
C PRO A 61 13.72 -5.79 -6.76
N PRO A 62 13.67 -6.50 -7.92
CA PRO A 62 12.95 -6.08 -9.11
C PRO A 62 11.42 -6.04 -8.98
N LEU A 63 10.85 -6.73 -8.00
CA LEU A 63 9.41 -6.95 -7.88
C LEU A 63 8.62 -5.63 -7.89
N TYR A 64 9.02 -4.66 -7.08
CA TYR A 64 8.34 -3.37 -7.01
C TYR A 64 8.34 -2.64 -8.35
N TYR A 65 9.48 -2.59 -9.02
CA TYR A 65 9.60 -1.91 -10.32
C TYR A 65 8.80 -2.62 -11.42
N LEU A 66 8.65 -3.94 -11.35
CA LEU A 66 7.78 -4.70 -12.26
C LEU A 66 6.31 -4.39 -12.01
N ILE A 67 5.88 -4.26 -10.77
CA ILE A 67 4.51 -3.84 -10.41
C ILE A 67 4.25 -2.43 -10.94
N LEU A 68 5.17 -1.50 -10.67
CA LEU A 68 5.08 -0.12 -11.13
C LEU A 68 5.01 -0.04 -12.67
N ARG A 69 5.89 -0.78 -13.36
CA ARG A 69 5.84 -0.91 -14.81
C ARG A 69 4.49 -1.42 -15.31
N GLY A 70 3.96 -2.48 -14.68
CA GLY A 70 2.65 -3.03 -15.00
C GLY A 70 1.54 -1.98 -14.87
N ALA A 71 1.54 -1.22 -13.77
CA ALA A 71 0.57 -0.15 -13.55
C ALA A 71 0.65 0.94 -14.62
N LEU A 72 1.87 1.39 -14.98
CA LEU A 72 2.09 2.38 -16.03
C LEU A 72 1.64 1.88 -17.41
N LEU A 73 1.93 0.63 -17.77
CA LEU A 73 1.48 0.03 -19.04
C LEU A 73 -0.04 -0.09 -19.12
N VAL A 74 -0.68 -0.55 -18.05
CA VAL A 74 -2.15 -0.66 -17.98
C VAL A 74 -2.79 0.71 -18.10
N ALA A 75 -2.30 1.70 -17.35
CA ALA A 75 -2.83 3.06 -17.41
C ALA A 75 -2.64 3.70 -18.80
N ASN A 76 -1.47 3.55 -19.41
CA ASN A 76 -1.21 4.09 -20.75
C ASN A 76 -2.14 3.48 -21.82
N ASN A 77 -2.51 2.21 -21.67
CA ASN A 77 -3.42 1.55 -22.61
C ASN A 77 -4.90 1.91 -22.39
N LEU A 78 -5.33 2.06 -21.13
CA LEU A 78 -6.75 2.30 -20.80
C LEU A 78 -7.09 3.79 -20.66
N TRP A 79 -6.16 4.58 -20.16
CA TRP A 79 -6.33 6.02 -19.87
C TRP A 79 -5.06 6.80 -20.23
N PRO A 80 -4.75 6.96 -21.52
CA PRO A 80 -3.50 7.59 -21.96
C PRO A 80 -3.38 9.07 -21.60
N SER A 81 -4.46 9.69 -21.13
CA SER A 81 -4.48 11.08 -20.64
C SER A 81 -4.00 11.24 -19.19
N LEU A 82 -3.80 10.14 -18.46
CA LEU A 82 -3.30 10.23 -17.09
C LEU A 82 -1.78 10.44 -17.06
N GLU A 83 -1.35 11.36 -16.22
CA GLU A 83 0.07 11.62 -15.99
C GLU A 83 0.75 10.41 -15.35
N SER A 84 1.94 10.06 -15.84
CA SER A 84 2.70 8.90 -15.35
C SER A 84 3.03 9.00 -13.86
N GLU A 85 3.29 10.21 -13.36
CA GLU A 85 3.57 10.49 -11.95
C GLU A 85 2.35 10.20 -11.08
N PHE A 86 1.16 10.62 -11.51
CA PHE A 86 -0.08 10.31 -10.81
C PHE A 86 -0.32 8.80 -10.76
N VAL A 87 -0.16 8.10 -11.87
CA VAL A 87 -0.32 6.63 -11.96
C VAL A 87 0.66 5.93 -11.02
N ALA A 88 1.91 6.36 -10.99
CA ALA A 88 2.94 5.78 -10.14
C ALA A 88 2.65 5.98 -8.64
N LYS A 89 2.22 7.18 -8.25
CA LYS A 89 1.79 7.48 -6.88
C LYS A 89 0.54 6.69 -6.50
N ALA A 90 -0.45 6.62 -7.40
CA ALA A 90 -1.66 5.82 -7.19
C ALA A 90 -1.32 4.32 -7.00
N ALA A 91 -0.35 3.78 -7.74
CA ALA A 91 0.13 2.41 -7.55
C ALA A 91 0.75 2.18 -6.16
N SER A 92 1.29 3.21 -5.51
CA SER A 92 1.78 3.13 -4.12
C SER A 92 0.65 3.18 -3.08
N ILE A 93 -0.55 3.68 -3.43
CA ILE A 93 -1.73 3.69 -2.57
C ILE A 93 -2.45 2.34 -2.58
N VAL A 94 -2.36 1.57 -3.67
CA VAL A 94 -3.02 0.26 -3.83
C VAL A 94 -2.82 -0.68 -2.65
N PRO A 95 -1.61 -0.85 -2.07
CA PRO A 95 -1.40 -1.71 -0.89
C PRO A 95 -2.28 -1.34 0.31
N TYR A 96 -2.54 -0.05 0.55
CA TYR A 96 -3.42 0.38 1.64
C TYR A 96 -4.88 0.00 1.40
N ILE A 97 -5.33 0.03 0.14
CA ILE A 97 -6.66 -0.47 -0.24
C ILE A 97 -6.72 -1.98 0.00
N LEU A 98 -5.69 -2.73 -0.38
CA LEU A 98 -5.61 -4.18 -0.16
C LEU A 98 -5.57 -4.53 1.33
N ILE A 99 -4.82 -3.78 2.15
CA ILE A 99 -4.80 -3.92 3.61
C ILE A 99 -6.18 -3.59 4.20
N MET A 100 -6.89 -2.58 3.70
CA MET A 100 -8.26 -2.25 4.11
C MET A 100 -9.22 -3.41 3.81
N ILE A 101 -9.17 -3.97 2.61
CA ILE A 101 -9.97 -5.14 2.23
C ILE A 101 -9.64 -6.33 3.15
N TYR A 102 -8.36 -6.58 3.41
CA TYR A 102 -7.90 -7.62 4.32
C TYR A 102 -8.41 -7.40 5.76
N ALA A 103 -8.37 -6.15 6.25
CA ALA A 103 -8.91 -5.79 7.56
C ALA A 103 -10.42 -6.06 7.66
N ILE A 104 -11.20 -5.71 6.63
CA ILE A 104 -12.65 -5.89 6.59
C ILE A 104 -13.03 -7.37 6.46
N THR A 105 -12.33 -8.13 5.63
CA THR A 105 -12.71 -9.51 5.29
C THR A 105 -12.15 -10.52 6.29
N TYR A 106 -10.88 -10.41 6.62
CA TYR A 106 -10.17 -11.40 7.42
C TYR A 106 -10.07 -11.01 8.91
N ILE A 107 -9.46 -9.85 9.20
CA ILE A 107 -9.20 -9.43 10.59
C ILE A 107 -10.49 -9.18 11.35
N ARG A 108 -11.46 -8.52 10.72
CA ARG A 108 -12.78 -8.29 11.32
C ARG A 108 -13.51 -9.59 11.64
N LYS A 109 -13.45 -10.59 10.77
CA LYS A 109 -14.09 -11.89 10.98
C LYS A 109 -13.49 -12.63 12.17
N LYS A 110 -12.17 -12.52 12.35
CA LYS A 110 -11.43 -13.26 13.39
C LYS A 110 -11.41 -12.55 14.73
N TRP A 111 -11.19 -11.24 14.76
CA TRP A 111 -10.96 -10.46 15.99
C TRP A 111 -11.98 -9.33 16.23
N GLY A 112 -12.98 -9.20 15.39
CA GLY A 112 -14.06 -8.23 15.52
C GLY A 112 -13.76 -6.84 14.95
N LEU A 113 -14.82 -6.01 14.93
CA LEU A 113 -14.83 -4.72 14.26
C LEU A 113 -13.85 -3.70 14.85
N PHE A 114 -13.75 -3.65 16.20
CA PHE A 114 -12.84 -2.71 16.85
C PHE A 114 -11.36 -3.03 16.56
N THR A 115 -10.98 -4.31 16.70
CA THR A 115 -9.60 -4.76 16.47
C THR A 115 -9.18 -4.51 15.01
N SER A 116 -10.05 -4.82 14.06
CA SER A 116 -9.76 -4.59 12.65
C SER A 116 -9.72 -3.09 12.28
N GLY A 117 -10.58 -2.27 12.89
CA GLY A 117 -10.52 -0.82 12.74
C GLY A 117 -9.24 -0.23 13.33
N LEU A 118 -8.84 -0.69 14.53
CA LEU A 118 -7.60 -0.26 15.17
C LEU A 118 -6.37 -0.66 14.33
N PHE A 119 -6.38 -1.88 13.79
CA PHE A 119 -5.31 -2.39 12.93
C PHE A 119 -5.09 -1.48 11.71
N ILE A 120 -6.12 -1.23 10.91
CA ILE A 120 -5.95 -0.40 9.70
C ILE A 120 -5.65 1.06 10.04
N PHE A 121 -6.29 1.60 11.09
CA PHE A 121 -5.99 2.94 11.57
C PHE A 121 -4.52 3.08 11.97
N SER A 122 -3.99 2.14 12.75
CA SER A 122 -2.59 2.17 13.17
C SER A 122 -1.63 2.16 11.99
N LEU A 123 -1.90 1.35 10.96
CA LEU A 123 -1.07 1.30 9.76
C LEU A 123 -1.16 2.58 8.91
N CYS A 124 -2.32 3.25 8.88
CA CYS A 124 -2.48 4.50 8.15
C CYS A 124 -1.84 5.72 8.87
N PHE A 125 -1.85 5.71 10.21
CA PHE A 125 -1.47 6.86 11.04
C PHE A 125 -0.15 6.66 11.82
N MET A 126 0.68 5.69 11.43
CA MET A 126 2.04 5.61 11.94
C MET A 126 2.84 6.85 11.51
N PRO A 127 3.78 7.33 12.35
CA PRO A 127 4.66 8.45 11.98
C PRO A 127 5.29 8.23 10.58
N GLU A 128 5.39 9.30 9.79
CA GLU A 128 5.92 9.31 8.43
C GLU A 128 5.13 8.55 7.36
N ILE A 129 4.19 7.67 7.74
CA ILE A 129 3.42 6.86 6.77
C ILE A 129 2.65 7.75 5.76
N MET A 130 2.11 8.89 6.19
CA MET A 130 1.36 9.77 5.29
C MET A 130 2.19 10.20 4.06
N GLN A 131 3.47 10.48 4.25
CA GLN A 131 4.38 10.80 3.13
C GLN A 131 4.71 9.54 2.32
N LYS A 132 5.00 8.43 3.01
CA LYS A 132 5.36 7.15 2.38
C LYS A 132 4.21 6.49 1.61
N THR A 133 2.96 6.84 1.89
CA THR A 133 1.78 6.28 1.20
C THR A 133 1.76 6.66 -0.28
N VAL A 134 2.17 7.88 -0.62
CA VAL A 134 2.17 8.40 -2.00
C VAL A 134 3.54 8.38 -2.66
N GLU A 135 4.56 8.01 -1.93
CA GLU A 135 5.93 7.96 -2.44
C GLU A 135 6.08 6.83 -3.46
N ILE A 136 6.69 7.13 -4.62
CA ILE A 136 6.93 6.13 -5.69
C ILE A 136 8.09 5.23 -5.28
N ARG A 137 7.85 4.46 -4.19
CA ARG A 137 8.82 3.53 -3.56
C ARG A 137 8.13 2.26 -3.10
N MET A 138 8.90 1.24 -2.82
CA MET A 138 8.39 -0.09 -2.42
C MET A 138 7.78 -0.16 -1.01
N TYR A 139 7.80 0.91 -0.22
CA TYR A 139 7.46 0.85 1.22
C TYR A 139 6.05 0.34 1.51
N SER A 140 5.05 0.84 0.80
CA SER A 140 3.65 0.42 0.99
C SER A 140 3.42 -1.04 0.55
N TRP A 141 4.08 -1.50 -0.50
CA TRP A 141 4.06 -2.90 -0.93
C TRP A 141 4.76 -3.80 0.09
N ALA A 142 5.91 -3.38 0.62
CA ALA A 142 6.59 -4.09 1.69
C ALA A 142 5.71 -4.18 2.94
N LEU A 143 5.03 -3.09 3.32
CA LEU A 143 4.09 -3.07 4.44
C LEU A 143 2.98 -4.11 4.26
N LEU A 144 2.36 -4.19 3.09
CA LEU A 144 1.32 -5.18 2.77
C LEU A 144 1.83 -6.61 2.99
N PHE A 145 2.99 -6.95 2.38
CA PHE A 145 3.52 -8.31 2.46
C PHE A 145 4.00 -8.68 3.86
N VAL A 146 4.73 -7.79 4.54
CA VAL A 146 5.22 -8.05 5.92
C VAL A 146 4.05 -8.20 6.88
N THR A 147 3.02 -7.37 6.75
CA THR A 147 1.82 -7.45 7.60
C THR A 147 1.07 -8.76 7.38
N GLY A 148 0.83 -9.14 6.11
CA GLY A 148 0.16 -10.39 5.78
C GLY A 148 0.94 -11.62 6.27
N LEU A 149 2.24 -11.66 6.00
CA LEU A 149 3.12 -12.75 6.47
C LEU A 149 3.15 -12.84 7.98
N GLY A 150 3.27 -11.71 8.70
CA GLY A 150 3.31 -11.69 10.16
C GLY A 150 2.05 -12.26 10.80
N ILE A 151 0.87 -11.88 10.29
CA ILE A 151 -0.41 -12.37 10.81
C ILE A 151 -0.55 -13.88 10.57
N HIS A 152 -0.29 -14.35 9.36
CA HIS A 152 -0.42 -15.78 9.05
C HIS A 152 0.67 -16.63 9.71
N PHE A 153 1.86 -16.08 9.95
CA PHE A 153 2.90 -16.78 10.69
C PHE A 153 2.50 -17.01 12.16
N ILE A 154 1.90 -16.03 12.82
CA ILE A 154 1.36 -16.17 14.19
C ILE A 154 0.30 -17.28 14.22
N GLU A 155 -0.59 -17.34 13.22
CA GLU A 155 -1.64 -18.35 13.13
C GLU A 155 -1.08 -19.77 12.98
N ILE A 156 -0.03 -19.93 12.18
CA ILE A 156 0.63 -21.23 12.02
C ILE A 156 1.22 -21.70 13.35
N ILE A 157 1.81 -20.78 14.13
CA ILE A 157 2.35 -21.11 15.46
C ILE A 157 1.21 -21.51 16.41
N GLU A 158 0.14 -20.71 16.48
CA GLU A 158 -1.01 -20.98 17.35
C GLU A 158 -1.72 -22.31 17.00
N SER A 159 -1.76 -22.67 15.73
CA SER A 159 -2.40 -23.93 15.29
C SER A 159 -1.60 -25.20 15.61
N ARG A 160 -0.32 -25.06 16.00
CA ARG A 160 0.56 -26.17 16.36
C ARG A 160 0.64 -26.45 17.87
N ASN A 161 0.09 -25.55 18.68
CA ASN A 161 0.00 -25.70 20.12
C ASN A 161 -1.40 -26.13 20.54
#